data_96e734dfc57d0779060273059daeb161
#
_entry.id   96e734dfc57d0779060273059daeb161
#
_cell.length_a   1.000
_cell.length_b   1.000
_cell.length_c   1.000
_cell.angle_alpha   90.00
_cell.angle_beta   90.00
_cell.angle_gamma   90.00
#
_symmetry.space_group_name_H-M   'P 1'
#
loop_
_entity.id
_entity.type
_entity.pdbx_description
1 polymer ?
#
loop_
_entity_poly.entity_id
_entity_poly.type
_entity_poly.pdbx_seq_one_letter_code
_entity_poly.pdbx_strand_id
1 'polypeptide(L)'
;MKSLLLVCRANLCRSPMAEAVFRAVAPALGLDRVASAGISAAPRGGEAMDPRARAALERRQYTVDKKWRSRRVVPEDLAKFHLILAMDGYVLEELREMWPGVPKHRVHLLLDHLPGMEGEDVPDPYYSSAIGFDVALDLIETAVANFKP
;
A
#
# COMPACT_ATOMS: atom_id res chain seq x y z
N MET A 1 -13.88 -0.53 -14.49
CA MET A 1 -13.24 -1.10 -13.60
C MET A 1 -12.12 -0.39 -12.98
N LYS A 2 -11.72 -0.77 -11.85
CA LYS A 2 -10.79 0.00 -11.06
C LYS A 2 -9.62 -0.85 -10.66
N SER A 3 -8.43 -0.31 -10.86
CA SER A 3 -7.20 -0.95 -10.42
C SER A 3 -6.47 -0.02 -9.46
N LEU A 4 -5.92 -0.60 -8.40
CA LEU A 4 -5.30 0.12 -7.29
C LEU A 4 -3.91 -0.39 -7.04
N LEU A 5 -2.95 0.53 -6.93
CA LEU A 5 -1.58 0.21 -6.56
C LEU A 5 -1.24 0.90 -5.24
N LEU A 6 -0.75 0.13 -4.27
CA LEU A 6 -0.29 0.63 -2.98
C LEU A 6 1.22 0.72 -3.02
N VAL A 7 1.79 1.87 -2.62
CA VAL A 7 3.23 2.08 -2.71
C VAL A 7 3.80 2.50 -1.36
N CYS A 8 4.84 1.82 -0.90
CA CYS A 8 5.64 2.25 0.22
C CYS A 8 7.12 2.28 -0.18
N ARG A 9 8.05 2.41 0.76
CA ARG A 9 9.46 2.53 0.42
C ARG A 9 10.02 1.22 -0.14
N ALA A 10 9.99 0.14 0.64
CA ALA A 10 10.63 -1.12 0.29
C ALA A 10 9.69 -2.21 -0.21
N ASN A 11 8.38 -1.99 -0.11
CA ASN A 11 7.38 -2.99 -0.46
C ASN A 11 7.51 -4.29 0.36
N LEU A 12 7.83 -4.16 1.64
CA LEU A 12 7.99 -5.32 2.53
C LEU A 12 7.01 -5.32 3.70
N CYS A 13 6.51 -4.17 4.12
CA CYS A 13 5.64 -4.04 5.30
C CYS A 13 4.31 -3.37 4.98
N ARG A 14 4.29 -2.04 4.86
CA ARG A 14 3.05 -1.27 4.77
C ARG A 14 2.24 -1.54 3.51
N SER A 15 2.86 -1.46 2.34
CA SER A 15 2.10 -1.65 1.10
C SER A 15 1.62 -3.08 0.90
N PRO A 16 2.39 -4.14 1.26
CA PRO A 16 1.83 -5.49 1.19
C PRO A 16 0.69 -5.71 2.20
N MET A 17 0.76 -5.11 3.40
CA MET A 17 -0.36 -5.18 4.34
C MET A 17 -1.60 -4.50 3.76
N ALA A 18 -1.43 -3.30 3.19
CA ALA A 18 -2.54 -2.59 2.56
C ALA A 18 -3.12 -3.37 1.38
N GLU A 19 -2.26 -3.99 0.58
CA GLU A 19 -2.71 -4.84 -0.52
C GLU A 19 -3.61 -5.97 -0.03
N ALA A 20 -3.21 -6.67 1.04
CA ALA A 20 -3.99 -7.77 1.59
C ALA A 20 -5.35 -7.30 2.11
N VAL A 21 -5.39 -6.16 2.79
CA VAL A 21 -6.64 -5.60 3.32
C VAL A 21 -7.58 -5.19 2.20
N PHE A 22 -7.08 -4.48 1.17
CA PHE A 22 -7.88 -4.10 0.02
C PHE A 22 -8.39 -5.31 -0.76
N ARG A 23 -7.56 -6.33 -0.93
CA ARG A 23 -7.99 -7.54 -1.63
C ARG A 23 -9.16 -8.23 -0.94
N ALA A 24 -9.20 -8.21 0.38
CA ALA A 24 -10.28 -8.80 1.14
C ALA A 24 -11.63 -8.14 0.87
N VAL A 25 -11.64 -6.85 0.51
CA VAL A 25 -12.87 -6.09 0.25
C VAL A 25 -13.01 -5.66 -1.21
N ALA A 26 -12.09 -6.07 -2.07
CA ALA A 26 -12.05 -5.63 -3.46
C ALA A 26 -13.36 -5.86 -4.22
N PRO A 27 -14.04 -7.01 -4.09
CA PRO A 27 -15.30 -7.20 -4.82
C PRO A 27 -16.35 -6.18 -4.41
N ALA A 28 -16.48 -5.88 -3.12
CA ALA A 28 -17.46 -4.91 -2.64
C ALA A 28 -17.13 -3.48 -3.08
N LEU A 29 -15.86 -3.19 -3.37
CA LEU A 29 -15.40 -1.88 -3.80
C LEU A 29 -15.36 -1.74 -5.33
N GLY A 30 -15.67 -2.80 -6.07
CA GLY A 30 -15.58 -2.79 -7.53
C GLY A 30 -14.15 -2.73 -8.04
N LEU A 31 -13.20 -3.24 -7.25
CA LEU A 31 -11.78 -3.29 -7.63
C LEU A 31 -11.49 -4.61 -8.34
N ASP A 32 -11.02 -4.52 -9.58
CA ASP A 32 -10.68 -5.70 -10.38
C ASP A 32 -9.23 -6.14 -10.13
N ARG A 33 -8.38 -5.21 -9.73
CA ARG A 33 -6.97 -5.48 -9.52
C ARG A 33 -6.44 -4.64 -8.37
N VAL A 34 -5.76 -5.31 -7.44
CA VAL A 34 -5.04 -4.67 -6.33
C VAL A 34 -3.64 -5.22 -6.29
N ALA A 35 -2.65 -4.34 -6.29
CA ALA A 35 -1.24 -4.73 -6.25
C ALA A 35 -0.46 -3.75 -5.38
N SER A 36 0.80 -4.07 -5.11
CA SER A 36 1.69 -3.17 -4.36
C SER A 36 3.08 -3.14 -4.97
N ALA A 37 3.82 -2.09 -4.66
CA ALA A 37 5.19 -1.89 -5.13
C ALA A 37 5.94 -0.99 -4.15
N GLY A 38 7.23 -0.81 -4.36
CA GLY A 38 8.06 0.06 -3.53
C GLY A 38 8.97 0.94 -4.35
N ILE A 39 9.29 2.11 -3.80
CA ILE A 39 10.18 3.08 -4.44
C ILE A 39 11.58 2.50 -4.60
N SER A 40 12.09 1.82 -3.57
CA SER A 40 13.44 1.28 -3.53
C SER A 40 13.47 -0.24 -3.38
N ALA A 41 12.38 -0.92 -3.76
CA ALA A 41 12.35 -2.38 -3.78
C ALA A 41 13.29 -2.90 -4.87
N ALA A 42 13.77 -4.13 -4.71
CA ALA A 42 14.62 -4.76 -5.71
C ALA A 42 13.92 -4.83 -7.07
N PRO A 43 14.60 -4.49 -8.19
CA PRO A 43 13.95 -4.44 -9.50
C PRO A 43 13.57 -5.82 -10.03
N ARG A 44 14.26 -6.88 -9.58
CA ARG A 44 13.95 -8.26 -9.98
C ARG A 44 14.10 -9.19 -8.81
N GLY A 45 13.42 -10.34 -8.92
CA GLY A 45 13.56 -11.42 -7.97
C GLY A 45 13.21 -11.02 -6.56
N GLY A 46 12.29 -10.11 -6.40
CA GLY A 46 11.90 -9.49 -5.16
C GLY A 46 11.96 -10.36 -3.92
N GLU A 47 11.76 -9.75 -2.77
CA GLU A 47 11.83 -10.41 -1.47
C GLU A 47 10.44 -10.84 -1.01
N ALA A 48 10.40 -11.82 -0.13
CA ALA A 48 9.16 -12.17 0.57
C ALA A 48 8.77 -11.03 1.49
N MET A 49 7.47 -10.94 1.80
CA MET A 49 6.95 -9.99 2.79
C MET A 49 7.68 -10.16 4.12
N ASP A 50 7.93 -9.06 4.83
CA ASP A 50 8.50 -9.11 6.17
C ASP A 50 7.69 -10.08 7.02
N PRO A 51 8.34 -11.05 7.71
CA PRO A 51 7.60 -12.05 8.50
C PRO A 51 6.69 -11.46 9.57
N ARG A 52 7.03 -10.28 10.11
CA ARG A 52 6.22 -9.61 11.12
C ARG A 52 4.95 -9.02 10.50
N ALA A 53 5.05 -8.49 9.28
CA ALA A 53 3.89 -8.01 8.53
C ALA A 53 2.96 -9.18 8.21
N ARG A 54 3.52 -10.27 7.74
CA ARG A 54 2.78 -11.48 7.44
C ARG A 54 2.07 -12.01 8.68
N ALA A 55 2.78 -12.10 9.82
CA ALA A 55 2.21 -12.57 11.07
C ALA A 55 1.05 -11.68 11.53
N ALA A 56 1.18 -10.35 11.40
CA ALA A 56 0.11 -9.42 11.76
C ALA A 56 -1.15 -9.66 10.91
N LEU A 57 -0.98 -9.86 9.61
CA LEU A 57 -2.09 -10.18 8.71
C LEU A 57 -2.73 -11.52 9.06
N GLU A 58 -1.93 -12.55 9.30
CA GLU A 58 -2.43 -13.89 9.61
C GLU A 58 -3.18 -13.92 10.94
N ARG A 59 -2.74 -13.17 11.95
CA ARG A 59 -3.45 -13.04 13.21
C ARG A 59 -4.87 -12.47 13.03
N ARG A 60 -5.08 -11.65 11.99
CA ARG A 60 -6.39 -11.08 11.68
C ARG A 60 -7.10 -11.83 10.57
N GLN A 61 -6.60 -13.02 10.23
CA GLN A 61 -7.23 -13.95 9.28
C GLN A 61 -7.25 -13.44 7.83
N TYR A 62 -6.32 -12.56 7.46
CA TYR A 62 -6.13 -12.20 6.06
C TYR A 62 -5.39 -13.32 5.33
N THR A 63 -5.76 -13.53 4.08
CA THR A 63 -5.06 -14.47 3.22
C THR A 63 -3.79 -13.82 2.68
N VAL A 64 -2.66 -14.52 2.82
CA VAL A 64 -1.38 -14.07 2.29
C VAL A 64 -0.87 -15.10 1.29
N ASP A 65 -0.67 -14.66 0.05
CA ASP A 65 -0.14 -15.53 -1.01
C ASP A 65 1.33 -15.86 -0.71
N LYS A 66 1.65 -17.15 -0.62
CA LYS A 66 3.01 -17.62 -0.35
C LYS A 66 3.99 -17.28 -1.48
N LYS A 67 3.48 -17.04 -2.68
CA LYS A 67 4.29 -16.69 -3.86
C LYS A 67 4.50 -15.20 -3.99
N TRP A 68 3.86 -14.39 -3.13
CA TRP A 68 4.00 -12.93 -3.17
C TRP A 68 5.47 -12.52 -3.04
N ARG A 69 5.88 -11.58 -3.89
CA ARG A 69 7.23 -10.99 -3.84
C ARG A 69 7.15 -9.49 -4.04
N SER A 70 8.05 -8.78 -3.40
CA SER A 70 8.17 -7.33 -3.58
C SER A 70 8.58 -6.98 -5.00
N ARG A 71 8.22 -5.79 -5.45
CA ARG A 71 8.69 -5.25 -6.73
C ARG A 71 8.87 -3.75 -6.67
N ARG A 72 9.67 -3.22 -7.59
CA ARG A 72 9.87 -1.78 -7.71
C ARG A 72 8.74 -1.17 -8.53
N VAL A 73 8.26 0.01 -8.11
CA VAL A 73 7.36 0.81 -8.93
C VAL A 73 8.11 1.30 -10.17
N VAL A 74 7.44 1.29 -11.31
CA VAL A 74 8.02 1.73 -12.59
C VAL A 74 7.12 2.79 -13.22
N PRO A 75 7.67 3.65 -14.13
CA PRO A 75 6.86 4.71 -14.76
C PRO A 75 5.59 4.20 -15.44
N GLU A 76 5.62 3.00 -16.00
CA GLU A 76 4.48 2.41 -16.69
C GLU A 76 3.30 2.11 -15.75
N ASP A 77 3.52 2.03 -14.45
CA ASP A 77 2.45 1.77 -13.48
C ASP A 77 1.37 2.83 -13.51
N LEU A 78 1.73 4.09 -13.82
CA LEU A 78 0.73 5.16 -13.91
C LEU A 78 -0.32 4.86 -15.00
N ALA A 79 0.09 4.26 -16.09
CA ALA A 79 -0.83 3.90 -17.16
C ALA A 79 -1.66 2.65 -16.86
N LYS A 80 -1.17 1.79 -15.96
CA LYS A 80 -1.82 0.51 -15.64
C LYS A 80 -2.82 0.60 -14.50
N PHE A 81 -2.66 1.55 -13.60
CA PHE A 81 -3.50 1.65 -12.40
C PHE A 81 -4.29 2.94 -12.41
N HIS A 82 -5.58 2.83 -12.11
CA HIS A 82 -6.47 3.99 -12.04
C HIS A 82 -6.14 4.89 -10.86
N LEU A 83 -5.72 4.28 -9.74
CA LEU A 83 -5.43 4.98 -8.50
C LEU A 83 -4.17 4.41 -7.88
N ILE A 84 -3.29 5.30 -7.43
CA ILE A 84 -2.04 4.92 -6.75
C ILE A 84 -2.02 5.63 -5.40
N LEU A 85 -1.93 4.85 -4.32
CA LEU A 85 -1.93 5.35 -2.96
C LEU A 85 -0.58 5.15 -2.31
N ALA A 86 0.01 6.24 -1.83
CA ALA A 86 1.27 6.23 -1.11
C ALA A 86 1.04 6.05 0.38
N MET A 87 1.92 5.33 1.04
CA MET A 87 1.80 5.10 2.48
C MET A 87 2.29 6.29 3.31
N ASP A 88 3.17 7.13 2.76
CA ASP A 88 3.67 8.32 3.44
C ASP A 88 4.05 9.44 2.46
N GLY A 89 4.37 10.61 3.03
CA GLY A 89 4.70 11.81 2.26
C GLY A 89 5.98 11.69 1.45
N TYR A 90 6.98 10.98 1.98
CA TYR A 90 8.23 10.74 1.26
C TYR A 90 7.97 9.96 -0.03
N VAL A 91 7.21 8.89 0.08
CA VAL A 91 6.84 8.06 -1.08
C VAL A 91 6.02 8.87 -2.08
N LEU A 92 5.07 9.67 -1.60
CA LEU A 92 4.25 10.51 -2.46
C LEU A 92 5.10 11.50 -3.25
N GLU A 93 6.09 12.12 -2.61
CA GLU A 93 7.01 13.05 -3.27
C GLU A 93 7.78 12.37 -4.39
N GLU A 94 8.32 11.17 -4.11
CA GLU A 94 9.05 10.38 -5.10
C GLU A 94 8.17 10.02 -6.30
N LEU A 95 6.91 9.65 -6.05
CA LEU A 95 5.97 9.34 -7.12
C LEU A 95 5.67 10.57 -7.98
N ARG A 96 5.54 11.74 -7.36
CA ARG A 96 5.29 12.98 -8.09
C ARG A 96 6.48 13.43 -8.92
N GLU A 97 7.70 13.12 -8.47
CA GLU A 97 8.89 13.35 -9.26
C GLU A 97 8.96 12.42 -10.46
N MET A 98 8.53 11.16 -10.29
CA MET A 98 8.46 10.19 -11.38
C MET A 98 7.39 10.58 -12.42
N TRP A 99 6.30 11.18 -11.97
CA TRP A 99 5.17 11.57 -12.82
C TRP A 99 4.83 13.05 -12.67
N PRO A 100 5.66 13.95 -13.22
CA PRO A 100 5.41 15.39 -13.11
C PRO A 100 4.03 15.76 -13.65
N GLY A 101 3.29 16.57 -12.89
CA GLY A 101 1.97 17.02 -13.30
C GLY A 101 0.84 16.01 -13.11
N VAL A 102 1.10 14.86 -12.49
CA VAL A 102 0.03 13.89 -12.25
C VAL A 102 -1.06 14.49 -11.38
N PRO A 103 -2.35 14.30 -11.72
CA PRO A 103 -3.44 14.83 -10.91
C PRO A 103 -3.47 14.20 -9.51
N LYS A 104 -3.78 15.03 -8.52
CA LYS A 104 -3.85 14.57 -7.12
C LYS A 104 -4.88 13.46 -6.91
N HIS A 105 -5.96 13.45 -7.67
CA HIS A 105 -6.97 12.41 -7.53
C HIS A 105 -6.47 11.04 -7.99
N ARG A 106 -5.41 10.98 -8.78
CA ARG A 106 -4.83 9.72 -9.24
C ARG A 106 -3.68 9.21 -8.36
N VAL A 107 -2.98 10.11 -7.67
CA VAL A 107 -1.83 9.75 -6.83
C VAL A 107 -1.90 10.60 -5.56
N HIS A 108 -2.20 9.97 -4.43
CA HIS A 108 -2.27 10.66 -3.14
C HIS A 108 -2.02 9.68 -2.00
N LEU A 109 -2.17 10.14 -0.75
CA LEU A 109 -1.91 9.32 0.42
C LEU A 109 -3.08 8.41 0.75
N LEU A 110 -2.77 7.20 1.24
CA LEU A 110 -3.81 6.31 1.76
C LEU A 110 -4.62 6.98 2.86
N LEU A 111 -3.94 7.65 3.81
CA LEU A 111 -4.61 8.27 4.95
C LEU A 111 -5.43 9.51 4.58
N ASP A 112 -5.35 10.00 3.34
CA ASP A 112 -6.29 11.02 2.85
C ASP A 112 -7.73 10.49 2.86
N HIS A 113 -7.92 9.18 2.87
CA HIS A 113 -9.23 8.55 2.94
C HIS A 113 -9.73 8.34 4.37
N LEU A 114 -8.92 8.67 5.36
CA LEU A 114 -9.29 8.53 6.77
C LEU A 114 -9.60 9.92 7.33
N PRO A 115 -10.89 10.22 7.63
CA PRO A 115 -11.26 11.54 8.15
C PRO A 115 -10.46 11.90 9.40
N GLY A 116 -9.87 13.09 9.40
CA GLY A 116 -9.03 13.57 10.49
C GLY A 116 -7.55 13.20 10.36
N MET A 117 -7.21 12.36 9.38
CA MET A 117 -5.82 11.93 9.16
C MET A 117 -5.30 12.33 7.79
N GLU A 118 -6.00 13.21 7.11
CA GLU A 118 -5.59 13.69 5.79
C GLU A 118 -4.18 14.31 5.87
N GLY A 119 -3.34 13.93 4.92
CA GLY A 119 -1.95 14.42 4.89
C GLY A 119 -1.00 13.65 5.80
N GLU A 120 -1.50 12.70 6.58
CA GLU A 120 -0.68 11.96 7.54
C GLU A 120 -0.06 10.70 6.92
N ASP A 121 1.00 10.23 7.56
CA ASP A 121 1.72 9.03 7.14
C ASP A 121 1.23 7.79 7.88
N VAL A 122 1.20 6.64 7.20
CA VAL A 122 1.20 5.36 7.91
C VAL A 122 2.62 5.17 8.45
N PRO A 123 2.81 5.06 9.78
CA PRO A 123 4.15 4.92 10.34
C PRO A 123 4.84 3.68 9.81
N ASP A 124 6.16 3.79 9.55
CA ASP A 124 6.95 2.65 9.10
C ASP A 124 7.30 1.77 10.31
N PRO A 125 6.78 0.53 10.37
CA PRO A 125 7.01 -0.32 11.54
C PRO A 125 8.33 -1.10 11.49
N TYR A 126 9.15 -0.91 10.48
CA TYR A 126 10.32 -1.77 10.23
C TYR A 126 11.25 -1.87 11.45
N TYR A 127 11.51 -0.75 12.14
CA TYR A 127 12.37 -0.72 13.32
C TYR A 127 11.60 -0.87 14.63
N SER A 128 10.34 -1.27 14.55
CA SER A 128 9.44 -1.38 15.67
C SER A 128 9.30 -2.85 16.11
N SER A 129 8.60 -3.06 17.22
CA SER A 129 8.18 -4.39 17.66
C SER A 129 6.91 -4.83 16.91
N ALA A 130 6.40 -6.02 17.24
CA ALA A 130 5.13 -6.51 16.69
C ALA A 130 3.98 -5.52 16.88
N ILE A 131 3.99 -4.75 17.96
CA ILE A 131 2.96 -3.73 18.24
C ILE A 131 2.94 -2.67 17.15
N GLY A 132 4.10 -2.25 16.64
CA GLY A 132 4.18 -1.26 15.56
C GLY A 132 3.53 -1.75 14.27
N PHE A 133 3.63 -3.04 13.98
CA PHE A 133 2.94 -3.63 12.83
C PHE A 133 1.43 -3.62 13.03
N ASP A 134 0.96 -3.90 14.25
CA ASP A 134 -0.46 -3.85 14.55
C ASP A 134 -1.00 -2.41 14.46
N VAL A 135 -0.25 -1.42 14.93
CA VAL A 135 -0.64 -0.01 14.83
C VAL A 135 -0.76 0.41 13.36
N ALA A 136 0.22 0.06 12.53
CA ALA A 136 0.17 0.36 11.11
C ALA A 136 -1.04 -0.32 10.45
N LEU A 137 -1.30 -1.56 10.80
CA LEU A 137 -2.42 -2.33 10.25
C LEU A 137 -3.77 -1.75 10.68
N ASP A 138 -3.89 -1.26 11.94
CA ASP A 138 -5.10 -0.58 12.42
C ASP A 138 -5.42 0.64 11.55
N LEU A 139 -4.42 1.46 11.26
CA LEU A 139 -4.59 2.65 10.42
C LEU A 139 -5.00 2.28 9.00
N ILE A 140 -4.34 1.26 8.44
CA ILE A 140 -4.67 0.76 7.11
C ILE A 140 -6.11 0.27 7.07
N GLU A 141 -6.54 -0.55 8.03
CA GLU A 141 -7.89 -1.07 8.08
C GLU A 141 -8.93 0.06 8.19
N THR A 142 -8.66 1.05 9.00
CA THR A 142 -9.58 2.17 9.17
C THR A 142 -9.68 3.01 7.89
N ALA A 143 -8.55 3.24 7.23
CA ALA A 143 -8.55 3.95 5.95
C ALA A 143 -9.31 3.17 4.87
N VAL A 144 -9.13 1.85 4.81
CA VAL A 144 -9.84 1.01 3.85
C VAL A 144 -11.35 1.00 4.13
N ALA A 145 -11.75 0.97 5.41
CA ALA A 145 -13.16 1.03 5.77
C ALA A 145 -13.84 2.35 5.35
N ASN A 146 -13.07 3.43 5.22
CA ASN A 146 -13.55 4.75 4.80
C ASN A 146 -13.28 5.03 3.31
N PHE A 147 -12.64 4.10 2.62
CA PHE A 147 -12.26 4.30 1.23
C PHE A 147 -13.49 4.30 0.32
N LYS A 148 -13.58 5.33 -0.54
CA LYS A 148 -14.62 5.44 -1.56
C LYS A 148 -13.94 5.50 -2.92
N PRO A 149 -14.12 4.49 -3.75
CA PRO A 149 -13.50 4.46 -5.07
C PRO A 149 -13.98 5.57 -5.99
#